data_b9bbddc34be6e21523f2002ed485e9c5
#
_entry.id   b9bbddc34be6e21523f2002ed485e9c5
#
_cell.length_a   1.000
_cell.length_b   1.000
_cell.length_c   1.000
_cell.angle_alpha   90.00
_cell.angle_beta   90.00
_cell.angle_gamma   90.00
#
_symmetry.space_group_name_H-M   'P 1'
#
loop_
_entity.id
_entity.type
_entity.pdbx_description
1 polymer ?
#
loop_
_entity_poly.entity_id
_entity_poly.type
_entity_poly.pdbx_seq_one_letter_code
_entity_poly.pdbx_strand_id
1 'polypeptide(L)'
;HEPLFGGFVGSGLADAAVCGNIFAAPNPNVIFQAVQRVHNGNGVLFIYGNYAGDNMNFDVAEELCEIAGIQTAHVRVYDDCASAPIDRMEDRRGIAGDAFVIKIAGAACDAGLPLEEVVRIAEKARDQIRSLGIATQPGTAPGRKEAMFELGENEIEYGCLLYTSRSPR
;
A
#
# COMPACT_ATOMS: atom_id res chain seq x y z
N HIS A 1 -1.54 4.88 -8.18
CA HIS A 1 -2.90 4.65 -8.68
C HIS A 1 -3.85 5.62 -7.99
N GLU A 2 -4.52 6.47 -8.71
CA GLU A 2 -5.47 7.42 -8.17
C GLU A 2 -6.79 6.71 -7.74
N PRO A 3 -7.38 7.11 -6.61
CA PRO A 3 -6.97 8.15 -5.65
C PRO A 3 -5.95 7.67 -4.60
N LEU A 4 -5.66 6.39 -4.55
CA LEU A 4 -4.70 5.80 -3.62
C LEU A 4 -3.28 5.94 -4.21
N PHE A 5 -2.32 6.56 -3.56
CA PHE A 5 -2.36 7.09 -2.20
C PHE A 5 -2.54 8.62 -2.18
N GLY A 6 -2.31 9.33 -3.29
CA GLY A 6 -2.32 10.79 -3.38
C GLY A 6 -3.60 11.45 -2.85
N GLY A 7 -4.76 10.82 -3.05
CA GLY A 7 -6.03 11.29 -2.52
C GLY A 7 -6.20 11.16 -1.00
N PHE A 8 -5.25 10.56 -0.30
CA PHE A 8 -5.28 10.36 1.15
C PHE A 8 -4.19 11.17 1.88
N VAL A 9 -3.72 12.25 1.28
CA VAL A 9 -2.82 13.21 1.94
C VAL A 9 -3.65 14.33 2.57
N GLY A 10 -3.46 14.58 3.86
CA GLY A 10 -4.16 15.64 4.59
C GLY A 10 -4.26 15.36 6.08
N SER A 11 -4.89 16.29 6.82
CA SER A 11 -5.06 16.23 8.27
C SER A 11 -5.77 14.93 8.70
N GLY A 12 -5.20 14.24 9.67
CA GLY A 12 -5.68 12.94 10.16
C GLY A 12 -5.57 11.79 9.15
N LEU A 13 -4.71 11.95 8.14
CA LEU A 13 -4.39 10.98 7.09
C LEU A 13 -2.86 10.92 6.91
N ALA A 14 -2.37 10.74 5.70
CA ALA A 14 -0.94 10.75 5.41
C ALA A 14 -0.39 12.17 5.24
N ASP A 15 0.88 12.39 5.61
CA ASP A 15 1.60 13.64 5.37
C ASP A 15 2.13 13.74 3.94
N ALA A 16 2.46 12.61 3.33
CA ALA A 16 2.91 12.54 1.94
C ALA A 16 2.49 11.23 1.27
N ALA A 17 2.37 11.27 -0.04
CA ALA A 17 2.22 10.10 -0.89
C ALA A 17 3.29 10.11 -1.98
N VAL A 18 3.94 8.95 -2.18
CA VAL A 18 4.97 8.78 -3.20
C VAL A 18 4.43 7.89 -4.30
N CYS A 19 4.30 8.44 -5.49
CA CYS A 19 3.75 7.73 -6.64
C CYS A 19 4.85 7.23 -7.57
N GLY A 20 4.77 5.97 -7.95
CA GLY A 20 5.54 5.40 -9.06
C GLY A 20 4.81 5.57 -10.40
N ASN A 21 5.31 4.92 -11.42
CA ASN A 21 4.59 4.77 -12.69
C ASN A 21 3.41 3.78 -12.53
N ILE A 22 2.55 3.72 -13.55
CA ILE A 22 1.41 2.78 -13.56
C ILE A 22 1.94 1.35 -13.38
N PHE A 23 1.41 0.63 -12.37
CA PHE A 23 1.81 -0.72 -11.98
C PHE A 23 3.29 -0.89 -11.58
N ALA A 24 3.96 0.18 -11.18
CA ALA A 24 5.35 0.12 -10.72
C ALA A 24 5.50 0.82 -9.37
N ALA A 25 6.31 0.22 -8.51
CA ALA A 25 6.68 0.80 -7.22
C ALA A 25 7.46 2.11 -7.39
N PRO A 26 7.33 3.08 -6.48
CA PRO A 26 8.11 4.31 -6.52
C PRO A 26 9.61 4.03 -6.32
N ASN A 27 10.44 4.88 -6.92
CA ASN A 27 11.89 4.77 -6.77
C ASN A 27 12.33 5.08 -5.32
N PRO A 28 13.26 4.30 -4.70
CA PRO A 28 13.72 4.51 -3.33
C PRO A 28 14.22 5.93 -3.03
N ASN A 29 14.92 6.56 -3.96
CA ASN A 29 15.39 7.94 -3.78
C ASN A 29 14.24 8.94 -3.71
N VAL A 30 13.14 8.70 -4.44
CA VAL A 30 11.94 9.58 -4.38
C VAL A 30 11.22 9.38 -3.05
N ILE A 31 11.16 8.15 -2.54
CA ILE A 31 10.64 7.86 -1.19
C ILE A 31 11.48 8.61 -0.15
N PHE A 32 12.80 8.47 -0.19
CA PHE A 32 13.72 9.16 0.73
C PHE A 32 13.57 10.68 0.67
N GLN A 33 13.47 11.28 -0.52
CA GLN A 33 13.22 12.72 -0.67
C GLN A 33 11.89 13.16 -0.04
N ALA A 34 10.84 12.34 -0.13
CA ALA A 34 9.57 12.63 0.52
C ALA A 34 9.73 12.59 2.05
N VAL A 35 10.43 11.59 2.59
CA VAL A 35 10.76 11.52 4.02
C VAL A 35 11.47 12.78 4.51
N GLN A 36 12.50 13.23 3.78
CA GLN A 36 13.25 14.43 4.13
C GLN A 36 12.37 15.72 4.20
N ARG A 37 11.24 15.73 3.48
CA ARG A 37 10.33 16.88 3.47
C ARG A 37 9.30 16.87 4.60
N VAL A 38 8.91 15.69 5.07
CA VAL A 38 7.82 15.55 6.05
C VAL A 38 8.30 15.17 7.44
N HIS A 39 9.50 14.59 7.56
CA HIS A 39 10.03 14.17 8.84
C HIS A 39 10.29 15.37 9.77
N ASN A 40 9.81 15.26 11.01
CA ASN A 40 9.87 16.31 12.04
C ASN A 40 10.65 15.89 13.31
N GLY A 41 11.39 14.78 13.26
CA GLY A 41 12.16 14.24 14.38
C GLY A 41 11.45 13.15 15.18
N ASN A 42 10.16 12.89 14.95
CA ASN A 42 9.40 11.86 15.68
C ASN A 42 9.37 10.49 14.97
N GLY A 43 10.13 10.36 13.88
CA GLY A 43 10.14 9.19 13.02
C GLY A 43 9.10 9.26 11.88
N VAL A 44 9.15 8.29 10.97
CA VAL A 44 8.26 8.21 9.80
C VAL A 44 7.74 6.78 9.66
N LEU A 45 6.43 6.63 9.54
CA LEU A 45 5.77 5.36 9.24
C LEU A 45 5.46 5.27 7.74
N PHE A 46 5.95 4.24 7.07
CA PHE A 46 5.56 3.86 5.72
C PHE A 46 4.35 2.94 5.75
N ILE A 47 3.32 3.24 4.95
CA ILE A 47 2.14 2.39 4.75
C ILE A 47 2.00 2.14 3.27
N TYR A 48 1.99 0.88 2.86
CA TYR A 48 1.88 0.46 1.46
C TYR A 48 1.32 -0.96 1.34
N GLY A 49 0.72 -1.26 0.18
CA GLY A 49 0.22 -2.60 -0.12
C GLY A 49 1.36 -3.60 -0.28
N ASN A 50 1.15 -4.83 0.18
CA ASN A 50 2.15 -5.90 0.12
C ASN A 50 2.37 -6.40 -1.32
N TYR A 51 3.28 -5.76 -2.04
CA TYR A 51 3.76 -6.13 -3.36
C TYR A 51 5.27 -6.23 -3.37
N ALA A 52 5.83 -7.18 -4.09
CA ALA A 52 7.27 -7.44 -4.10
C ALA A 52 8.12 -6.22 -4.49
N GLY A 53 7.67 -5.44 -5.49
CA GLY A 53 8.36 -4.24 -5.92
C GLY A 53 8.35 -3.13 -4.87
N ASP A 54 7.19 -2.93 -4.21
CA ASP A 54 7.07 -1.96 -3.12
C ASP A 54 7.92 -2.40 -1.93
N ASN A 55 7.84 -3.67 -1.51
CA ASN A 55 8.64 -4.19 -0.42
C ASN A 55 10.14 -3.92 -0.64
N MET A 56 10.67 -4.27 -1.82
CA MET A 56 12.09 -4.04 -2.14
C MET A 56 12.48 -2.56 -2.14
N ASN A 57 11.64 -1.69 -2.72
CA ASN A 57 11.98 -0.28 -2.86
C ASN A 57 11.85 0.48 -1.55
N PHE A 58 10.88 0.13 -0.71
CA PHE A 58 10.75 0.71 0.63
C PHE A 58 11.83 0.21 1.58
N ASP A 59 12.24 -1.08 1.50
CA ASP A 59 13.37 -1.60 2.29
C ASP A 59 14.66 -0.81 1.99
N VAL A 60 14.97 -0.54 0.70
CA VAL A 60 16.10 0.31 0.31
C VAL A 60 15.94 1.76 0.81
N ALA A 61 14.72 2.31 0.78
CA ALA A 61 14.47 3.65 1.29
C ALA A 61 14.67 3.74 2.81
N GLU A 62 14.32 2.70 3.57
CA GLU A 62 14.59 2.59 5.01
C GLU A 62 16.10 2.62 5.29
N GLU A 63 16.90 1.87 4.51
CA GLU A 63 18.37 1.92 4.64
C GLU A 63 18.92 3.33 4.40
N LEU A 64 18.41 4.07 3.40
CA LEU A 64 18.79 5.46 3.15
C LEU A 64 18.41 6.39 4.31
N CYS A 65 17.25 6.16 4.95
CA CYS A 65 16.81 6.91 6.12
C CYS A 65 17.68 6.60 7.33
N GLU A 66 18.04 5.34 7.56
CA GLU A 66 18.95 4.93 8.64
C GLU A 66 20.33 5.61 8.51
N ILE A 67 20.92 5.62 7.31
CA ILE A 67 22.19 6.34 7.03
C ILE A 67 22.06 7.83 7.33
N ALA A 68 20.88 8.43 7.09
CA ALA A 68 20.60 9.83 7.37
C ALA A 68 20.21 10.10 8.83
N GLY A 69 20.17 9.08 9.70
CA GLY A 69 19.78 9.20 11.11
C GLY A 69 18.29 9.47 11.32
N ILE A 70 17.43 9.11 10.36
CA ILE A 70 15.97 9.26 10.43
C ILE A 70 15.38 7.90 10.82
N GLN A 71 14.67 7.87 11.95
CA GLN A 71 13.95 6.68 12.39
C GLN A 71 12.75 6.42 11.47
N THR A 72 12.64 5.18 10.97
CA THR A 72 11.51 4.72 10.14
C THR A 72 10.93 3.42 10.66
N ALA A 73 9.71 3.16 10.27
CA ALA A 73 9.03 1.87 10.42
C ALA A 73 8.09 1.68 9.22
N HIS A 74 7.65 0.44 8.98
CA HIS A 74 6.68 0.17 7.91
C HIS A 74 5.53 -0.73 8.37
N VAL A 75 4.38 -0.57 7.71
CA VAL A 75 3.23 -1.47 7.80
C VAL A 75 2.82 -1.85 6.38
N ARG A 76 3.09 -3.11 6.03
CA ARG A 76 2.67 -3.73 4.76
C ARG A 76 1.23 -4.21 4.91
N VAL A 77 0.34 -3.70 4.09
CA VAL A 77 -1.08 -4.07 4.12
C VAL A 77 -1.33 -5.27 3.21
N TYR A 78 -2.06 -6.28 3.72
CA TYR A 78 -2.33 -7.56 3.06
C TYR A 78 -3.81 -7.99 3.22
N ASP A 79 -4.70 -7.12 2.86
CA ASP A 79 -6.14 -7.26 3.09
C ASP A 79 -6.89 -8.08 2.02
N ASP A 80 -6.30 -8.33 0.84
CA ASP A 80 -6.92 -9.08 -0.25
C ASP A 80 -7.13 -10.56 0.11
N CYS A 81 -8.32 -10.89 0.60
CA CYS A 81 -8.64 -12.24 1.05
C CYS A 81 -8.75 -13.28 -0.06
N ALA A 82 -8.79 -12.87 -1.34
CA ALA A 82 -8.83 -13.77 -2.48
C ALA A 82 -7.42 -14.17 -2.97
N SER A 83 -6.36 -13.43 -2.60
CA SER A 83 -5.02 -13.66 -3.15
C SER A 83 -4.22 -14.75 -2.42
N ALA A 84 -4.52 -15.04 -1.14
CA ALA A 84 -3.97 -16.17 -0.40
C ALA A 84 -4.88 -16.60 0.76
N PRO A 85 -4.80 -17.87 1.21
CA PRO A 85 -5.63 -18.39 2.29
C PRO A 85 -5.27 -17.76 3.65
N ILE A 86 -6.10 -18.03 4.67
CA ILE A 86 -5.98 -17.37 5.99
C ILE A 86 -4.72 -17.79 6.76
N ASP A 87 -4.23 -18.99 6.54
CA ASP A 87 -3.02 -19.53 7.15
C ASP A 87 -1.72 -18.99 6.52
N ARG A 88 -1.85 -18.19 5.46
CA ARG A 88 -0.76 -17.47 4.78
C ARG A 88 -1.19 -16.04 4.45
N MET A 89 -1.70 -15.33 5.45
CA MET A 89 -2.19 -13.95 5.26
C MET A 89 -1.10 -13.00 4.79
N GLU A 90 0.12 -13.21 5.23
CA GLU A 90 1.29 -12.41 4.86
C GLU A 90 1.65 -12.51 3.36
N ASP A 91 1.16 -13.54 2.67
CA ASP A 91 1.32 -13.69 1.20
C ASP A 91 0.26 -12.89 0.42
N ARG A 92 -0.74 -12.33 1.10
CA ARG A 92 -1.82 -11.57 0.47
C ARG A 92 -1.32 -10.23 -0.05
N ARG A 93 -2.01 -9.73 -1.08
CA ARG A 93 -1.79 -8.39 -1.62
C ARG A 93 -2.54 -7.35 -0.79
N GLY A 94 -2.03 -6.09 -0.80
CA GLY A 94 -2.75 -4.93 -0.26
C GLY A 94 -3.61 -4.28 -1.35
N ILE A 95 -4.83 -3.92 -1.00
CA ILE A 95 -5.78 -3.26 -1.90
C ILE A 95 -6.51 -2.12 -1.19
N ALA A 96 -7.82 -2.21 -0.97
CA ALA A 96 -8.62 -1.12 -0.40
C ALA A 96 -8.36 -0.90 1.11
N GLY A 97 -7.81 -1.88 1.81
CA GLY A 97 -7.48 -1.81 3.23
C GLY A 97 -6.46 -0.75 3.59
N ASP A 98 -5.59 -0.39 2.65
CA ASP A 98 -4.62 0.70 2.82
C ASP A 98 -5.28 1.99 3.31
N ALA A 99 -6.44 2.35 2.78
CA ALA A 99 -7.17 3.57 3.15
C ALA A 99 -7.58 3.59 4.64
N PHE A 100 -7.99 2.45 5.17
CA PHE A 100 -8.37 2.34 6.59
C PHE A 100 -7.14 2.38 7.50
N VAL A 101 -6.05 1.71 7.11
CA VAL A 101 -4.79 1.74 7.88
C VAL A 101 -4.23 3.16 7.92
N ILE A 102 -4.21 3.87 6.79
CA ILE A 102 -3.79 5.28 6.72
C ILE A 102 -4.65 6.15 7.65
N LYS A 103 -5.97 5.99 7.61
CA LYS A 103 -6.88 6.79 8.46
C LYS A 103 -6.66 6.53 9.95
N ILE A 104 -6.46 5.30 10.33
CA ILE A 104 -6.25 4.91 11.74
C ILE A 104 -4.87 5.37 12.21
N ALA A 105 -3.82 5.17 11.42
CA ALA A 105 -2.47 5.63 11.75
C ALA A 105 -2.39 7.16 11.80
N GLY A 106 -2.98 7.88 10.84
CA GLY A 106 -3.01 9.34 10.83
C GLY A 106 -3.72 9.91 12.05
N ALA A 107 -4.83 9.31 12.47
CA ALA A 107 -5.51 9.72 13.69
C ALA A 107 -4.66 9.45 14.96
N ALA A 108 -3.88 8.38 14.99
CA ALA A 108 -2.96 8.09 16.08
C ALA A 108 -1.80 9.10 16.13
N CYS A 109 -1.28 9.51 14.96
CA CYS A 109 -0.28 10.58 14.84
C CYS A 109 -0.84 11.92 15.35
N ASP A 110 -2.05 12.31 14.94
CA ASP A 110 -2.71 13.54 15.38
C ASP A 110 -2.97 13.55 16.90
N ALA A 111 -3.14 12.36 17.51
CA ALA A 111 -3.22 12.22 18.97
C ALA A 111 -1.86 12.35 19.68
N GLY A 112 -0.76 12.54 18.95
CA GLY A 112 0.59 12.72 19.49
C GLY A 112 1.23 11.44 20.02
N LEU A 113 0.81 10.27 19.54
CA LEU A 113 1.39 9.00 19.96
C LEU A 113 2.79 8.80 19.37
N PRO A 114 3.72 8.14 20.10
CA PRO A 114 5.04 7.84 19.59
C PRO A 114 4.98 6.79 18.46
N LEU A 115 5.99 6.79 17.59
CA LEU A 115 6.03 5.94 16.38
C LEU A 115 5.72 4.47 16.68
N GLU A 116 6.29 3.89 17.73
CA GLU A 116 6.08 2.48 18.10
C GLU A 116 4.60 2.17 18.39
N GLU A 117 3.90 3.10 19.05
CA GLU A 117 2.49 2.93 19.36
C GLU A 117 1.60 3.12 18.12
N VAL A 118 1.96 4.06 17.24
CA VAL A 118 1.30 4.22 15.92
C VAL A 118 1.45 2.96 15.08
N VAL A 119 2.65 2.38 15.03
CA VAL A 119 2.91 1.09 14.34
C VAL A 119 2.03 0.00 14.90
N ARG A 120 2.02 -0.19 16.21
CA ARG A 120 1.21 -1.22 16.88
C ARG A 120 -0.29 -1.08 16.57
N ILE A 121 -0.81 0.14 16.55
CA ILE A 121 -2.20 0.44 16.21
C ILE A 121 -2.48 0.14 14.73
N ALA A 122 -1.58 0.56 13.84
CA ALA A 122 -1.70 0.33 12.41
C ALA A 122 -1.65 -1.17 12.06
N GLU A 123 -0.76 -1.92 12.68
CA GLU A 123 -0.68 -3.38 12.52
C GLU A 123 -1.94 -4.08 13.02
N LYS A 124 -2.45 -3.69 14.18
CA LYS A 124 -3.71 -4.23 14.70
C LYS A 124 -4.87 -3.95 13.74
N ALA A 125 -4.93 -2.77 13.13
CA ALA A 125 -5.94 -2.44 12.14
C ALA A 125 -5.78 -3.30 10.88
N ARG A 126 -4.55 -3.39 10.32
CA ARG A 126 -4.20 -4.23 9.17
C ARG A 126 -4.66 -5.68 9.36
N ASP A 127 -4.40 -6.25 10.53
CA ASP A 127 -4.71 -7.65 10.82
C ASP A 127 -6.23 -7.94 10.91
N GLN A 128 -7.06 -6.91 11.08
CA GLN A 128 -8.52 -7.03 11.16
C GLN A 128 -9.23 -6.64 9.86
N ILE A 129 -8.55 -6.00 8.91
CA ILE A 129 -9.15 -5.57 7.65
C ILE A 129 -9.12 -6.70 6.63
N ARG A 130 -10.21 -6.84 5.88
CA ARG A 130 -10.35 -7.75 4.75
C ARG A 130 -11.02 -7.03 3.62
N SER A 131 -10.48 -7.20 2.42
CA SER A 131 -11.03 -6.67 1.19
C SER A 131 -11.18 -7.78 0.16
N LEU A 132 -12.09 -7.55 -0.77
CA LEU A 132 -12.37 -8.45 -1.87
C LEU A 132 -12.64 -7.64 -3.13
N GLY A 133 -11.86 -7.88 -4.18
CA GLY A 133 -12.11 -7.31 -5.49
C GLY A 133 -13.17 -8.08 -6.26
N ILE A 134 -14.10 -7.36 -6.90
CA ILE A 134 -15.06 -7.93 -7.84
C ILE A 134 -15.02 -7.07 -9.10
N ALA A 135 -14.84 -7.71 -10.26
CA ALA A 135 -14.94 -7.05 -11.56
C ALA A 135 -16.22 -7.45 -12.27
N THR A 136 -16.98 -6.47 -12.74
CA THR A 136 -18.20 -6.65 -13.54
C THR A 136 -17.97 -6.38 -15.02
N GLN A 137 -16.79 -5.88 -15.36
CA GLN A 137 -16.32 -5.64 -16.73
C GLN A 137 -14.82 -5.80 -16.80
N PRO A 138 -14.26 -6.26 -17.93
CA PRO A 138 -12.83 -6.35 -18.11
C PRO A 138 -12.18 -4.97 -18.12
N GLY A 139 -11.05 -4.83 -17.41
CA GLY A 139 -10.23 -3.64 -17.45
C GLY A 139 -9.33 -3.60 -18.69
N THR A 140 -8.93 -2.39 -19.12
CA THR A 140 -7.94 -2.19 -20.19
C THR A 140 -6.78 -1.37 -19.66
N ALA A 141 -5.55 -1.83 -19.84
CA ALA A 141 -4.38 -1.09 -19.43
C ALA A 141 -4.25 0.22 -20.25
N PRO A 142 -3.82 1.34 -19.63
CA PRO A 142 -3.62 2.60 -20.34
C PRO A 142 -2.73 2.44 -21.58
N GLY A 143 -3.21 2.96 -22.72
CA GLY A 143 -2.51 2.87 -24.01
C GLY A 143 -2.66 1.53 -24.74
N ARG A 144 -3.37 0.55 -24.17
CA ARG A 144 -3.71 -0.71 -24.86
C ARG A 144 -5.16 -0.69 -25.35
N LYS A 145 -5.45 -1.48 -26.41
CA LYS A 145 -6.81 -1.68 -26.94
C LYS A 145 -7.42 -3.00 -26.47
N GLU A 146 -6.59 -3.93 -26.04
CA GLU A 146 -7.00 -5.27 -25.64
C GLU A 146 -7.37 -5.27 -24.16
N ALA A 147 -8.46 -5.92 -23.82
CA ALA A 147 -8.87 -6.16 -22.44
C ALA A 147 -7.84 -7.06 -21.73
N MET A 148 -7.66 -6.86 -20.42
CA MET A 148 -6.72 -7.65 -19.61
C MET A 148 -7.22 -9.07 -19.34
N PHE A 149 -8.51 -9.31 -19.46
CA PHE A 149 -9.17 -10.62 -19.32
C PHE A 149 -10.52 -10.59 -20.06
N GLU A 150 -11.10 -11.76 -20.31
CA GLU A 150 -12.43 -11.90 -20.91
C GLU A 150 -13.47 -12.14 -19.82
N LEU A 151 -14.65 -11.52 -19.96
CA LEU A 151 -15.78 -11.68 -19.06
C LEU A 151 -17.07 -11.69 -19.87
N GLY A 152 -17.92 -12.68 -19.66
CA GLY A 152 -19.21 -12.80 -20.33
C GLY A 152 -20.23 -11.76 -19.83
N GLU A 153 -21.30 -11.54 -20.61
CA GLU A 153 -22.29 -10.48 -20.37
C GLU A 153 -23.01 -10.57 -19.01
N ASN A 154 -23.09 -11.78 -18.41
CA ASN A 154 -23.71 -12.04 -17.11
C ASN A 154 -22.75 -12.71 -16.13
N GLU A 155 -21.45 -12.46 -16.27
CA GLU A 155 -20.41 -13.01 -15.42
C GLU A 155 -19.78 -11.92 -14.55
N ILE A 156 -19.21 -12.33 -13.43
CA ILE A 156 -18.37 -11.50 -12.58
C ILE A 156 -17.06 -12.23 -12.35
N GLU A 157 -15.97 -11.49 -12.34
CA GLU A 157 -14.67 -12.01 -11.92
C GLU A 157 -14.46 -11.70 -10.44
N TYR A 158 -14.04 -12.73 -9.70
CA TYR A 158 -13.92 -12.69 -8.27
C TYR A 158 -12.44 -12.76 -7.86
N GLY A 159 -11.99 -11.72 -7.14
CA GLY A 159 -10.63 -11.68 -6.59
C GLY A 159 -9.54 -11.35 -7.60
N CYS A 160 -9.86 -11.10 -8.87
CA CYS A 160 -8.88 -10.71 -9.88
C CYS A 160 -8.80 -9.18 -9.99
N LEU A 161 -7.81 -8.59 -9.36
CA LEU A 161 -7.56 -7.14 -9.47
C LEU A 161 -6.61 -6.79 -10.62
N LEU A 162 -5.68 -7.68 -10.94
CA LEU A 162 -4.72 -7.53 -12.04
C LEU A 162 -4.32 -8.92 -12.54
N TYR A 163 -4.79 -9.30 -13.70
CA TYR A 163 -4.46 -10.58 -14.34
C TYR A 163 -2.95 -10.71 -14.65
N THR A 164 -2.20 -9.63 -14.61
CA THR A 164 -0.75 -9.60 -14.90
C THR A 164 0.14 -9.96 -13.72
N SER A 165 -0.39 -10.13 -12.52
CA SER A 165 0.41 -10.49 -11.35
C SER A 165 0.32 -11.98 -11.01
N ARG A 166 0.42 -12.87 -12.00
CA ARG A 166 0.97 -14.19 -11.73
C ARG A 166 2.45 -14.00 -11.43
N SER A 167 2.76 -13.73 -10.16
CA SER A 167 4.11 -13.97 -9.66
C SER A 167 4.42 -15.42 -10.00
N PRO A 168 5.51 -15.74 -10.71
CA PRO A 168 5.90 -17.11 -10.88
C PRO A 168 6.13 -17.69 -9.48
N ARG A 169 5.55 -18.86 -9.25
CA ARG A 169 5.82 -19.69 -8.07
C ARG A 169 7.28 -20.07 -8.03
#